data_5a51b45b1ea9a25e0371999a33633c80
#
_entry.id   5a51b45b1ea9a25e0371999a33633c80
#
_cell.length_a   1.000
_cell.length_b   1.000
_cell.length_c   1.000
_cell.angle_alpha   90.00
_cell.angle_beta   90.00
_cell.angle_gamma   90.00
#
_symmetry.space_group_name_H-M   'P 1'
#
loop_
_entity.id
_entity.type
_entity.pdbx_description
1 polymer ?
#
loop_
_entity_poly.entity_id
_entity_poly.type
_entity_poly.pdbx_seq_one_letter_code
_entity_poly.pdbx_strand_id
1 'polypeptide(L)'
;DLKNTIVILTADHGERIPYDDKASFQFEPDFKLAKSIGKKILPDVAHNTSGKLFGKIKKSLGNIKENQSNKLLTNSQKRSRDPYFTLSLYDEMLHIPFFISGLNLKSKIISKQISTLQIFPTIFSLTEISYRKTKYNESLVELINGNDMIEKEIFLHTIPYEEKSPLDRIGLRTNKFKYFRNSYNAKKNVHLYDIKNDPNENNNIAKNNPSVIQKMELTLEEIQQNSSKLEEQLSEKEEKIISEELKKMGYM
;
A
#
# COMPACT_ATOMS: atom_id res chain seq x y z
N ASP A 1 32.03 -1.12 15.41
CA ASP A 1 32.23 0.26 15.83
C ASP A 1 31.30 1.19 15.02
N LEU A 2 30.27 1.73 15.67
CA LEU A 2 29.26 2.60 15.01
C LEU A 2 29.81 3.97 14.58
N LYS A 3 31.05 4.31 14.92
CA LYS A 3 31.67 5.58 14.48
C LYS A 3 31.92 5.60 12.96
N ASN A 4 32.21 4.44 12.38
CA ASN A 4 32.52 4.25 10.96
C ASN A 4 31.48 3.38 10.24
N THR A 5 30.31 3.23 10.82
CA THR A 5 29.27 2.35 10.27
C THR A 5 27.94 3.08 10.28
N ILE A 6 27.17 2.94 9.20
CA ILE A 6 25.77 3.34 9.14
C ILE A 6 24.94 2.06 9.26
N VAL A 7 23.96 2.08 10.16
CA VAL A 7 22.95 1.03 10.29
C VAL A 7 21.60 1.63 9.91
N ILE A 8 20.94 1.03 8.95
CA ILE A 8 19.58 1.41 8.51
C ILE A 8 18.67 0.22 8.71
N LEU A 9 17.56 0.44 9.42
CA LEU A 9 16.47 -0.51 9.56
C LEU A 9 15.25 0.07 8.85
N THR A 10 14.71 -0.67 7.91
CA THR A 10 13.49 -0.32 7.18
C THR A 10 12.80 -1.59 6.69
N ALA A 11 11.69 -1.44 5.97
CA ALA A 11 10.98 -2.51 5.30
C ALA A 11 10.68 -2.09 3.85
N ASP A 12 10.39 -3.05 2.99
CA ASP A 12 9.95 -2.86 1.61
C ASP A 12 8.48 -2.41 1.55
N HIS A 13 7.64 -2.95 2.43
CA HIS A 13 6.23 -2.59 2.62
C HIS A 13 5.79 -2.81 4.06
N GLY A 14 4.62 -2.33 4.41
CA GLY A 14 3.96 -2.63 5.66
C GLY A 14 3.35 -4.03 5.69
N GLU A 15 2.61 -4.35 6.74
CA GLU A 15 2.00 -5.67 6.89
C GLU A 15 0.55 -5.55 7.34
N ARG A 16 -0.27 -6.45 6.82
CA ARG A 16 -1.64 -6.59 7.27
C ARG A 16 -1.67 -7.30 8.63
N ILE A 17 -1.93 -6.53 9.67
CA ILE A 17 -2.16 -7.11 11.00
C ILE A 17 -3.66 -7.32 11.16
N PRO A 18 -4.15 -8.56 11.23
CA PRO A 18 -5.56 -8.84 11.41
C PRO A 18 -6.08 -8.22 12.72
N TYR A 19 -7.25 -7.58 12.66
CA TYR A 19 -7.90 -7.01 13.85
C TYR A 19 -8.28 -8.10 14.87
N ASP A 20 -8.65 -9.28 14.37
CA ASP A 20 -9.01 -10.45 15.19
C ASP A 20 -8.70 -11.76 14.45
N ASP A 21 -8.81 -12.89 15.16
CA ASP A 21 -8.54 -14.22 14.61
C ASP A 21 -9.48 -14.63 13.46
N LYS A 22 -10.55 -13.87 13.23
CA LYS A 22 -11.50 -14.13 12.12
C LYS A 22 -10.95 -13.78 10.75
N ALA A 23 -9.87 -13.00 10.69
CA ALA A 23 -9.19 -12.67 9.43
C ALA A 23 -8.50 -13.87 8.78
N SER A 24 -8.12 -14.87 9.57
CA SER A 24 -7.51 -16.12 9.09
C SER A 24 -8.54 -17.24 8.86
N PHE A 25 -9.78 -17.04 9.20
CA PHE A 25 -10.84 -18.02 9.01
C PHE A 25 -11.39 -17.98 7.58
N GLN A 26 -10.92 -18.88 6.73
CA GLN A 26 -11.84 -19.54 5.82
C GLN A 26 -12.93 -20.15 6.72
N PHE A 27 -14.13 -19.58 6.67
CA PHE A 27 -15.26 -20.03 7.44
C PHE A 27 -15.52 -21.52 7.15
N GLU A 28 -15.01 -22.41 8.00
CA GLU A 28 -15.49 -23.77 8.07
C GLU A 28 -16.84 -23.74 8.79
N PRO A 29 -17.95 -23.92 8.07
CA PRO A 29 -19.24 -23.99 8.74
C PRO A 29 -19.25 -25.20 9.65
N ASP A 30 -19.81 -25.02 10.83
CA ASP A 30 -20.09 -26.15 11.72
C ASP A 30 -20.99 -27.15 10.99
N PHE A 31 -20.35 -28.17 10.43
CA PHE A 31 -20.99 -29.22 9.63
C PHE A 31 -22.09 -29.95 10.41
N LYS A 32 -22.02 -29.95 11.74
CA LYS A 32 -23.02 -30.56 12.61
C LYS A 32 -24.33 -29.77 12.59
N LEU A 33 -24.24 -28.43 12.67
CA LEU A 33 -25.40 -27.54 12.63
C LEU A 33 -26.06 -27.54 11.23
N ALA A 34 -25.25 -27.49 10.17
CA ALA A 34 -25.75 -27.54 8.80
C ALA A 34 -26.44 -28.89 8.47
N LYS A 35 -25.88 -30.02 8.98
CA LYS A 35 -26.49 -31.35 8.86
C LYS A 35 -27.80 -31.48 9.62
N SER A 36 -27.91 -30.87 10.81
CA SER A 36 -29.12 -30.92 11.62
C SER A 36 -30.28 -30.12 11.00
N ILE A 37 -29.99 -28.98 10.40
CA ILE A 37 -30.95 -28.14 9.68
C ILE A 37 -31.35 -28.79 8.36
N GLY A 38 -30.39 -29.34 7.61
CA GLY A 38 -30.65 -30.04 6.34
C GLY A 38 -31.52 -31.26 6.50
N LYS A 39 -31.33 -32.07 7.54
CA LYS A 39 -32.18 -33.24 7.83
C LYS A 39 -33.63 -32.91 8.23
N LYS A 40 -33.87 -31.69 8.77
CA LYS A 40 -35.22 -31.25 9.15
C LYS A 40 -36.03 -30.63 8.01
N ILE A 41 -35.38 -30.22 6.92
CA ILE A 41 -36.01 -29.39 5.87
C ILE A 41 -36.16 -30.14 4.53
N LEU A 42 -35.45 -31.23 4.29
CA LEU A 42 -35.44 -31.90 2.99
C LEU A 42 -35.88 -33.36 3.11
N PRO A 43 -36.93 -33.79 2.36
CA PRO A 43 -37.25 -35.20 2.19
C PRO A 43 -36.16 -35.96 1.46
N ASP A 44 -36.03 -37.28 1.72
CA ASP A 44 -34.93 -38.15 1.26
C ASP A 44 -34.74 -38.31 -0.27
N VAL A 45 -35.53 -37.63 -1.09
CA VAL A 45 -35.54 -37.78 -2.56
C VAL A 45 -34.60 -36.83 -3.32
N ALA A 46 -33.91 -35.91 -2.65
CA ALA A 46 -33.14 -34.84 -3.32
C ALA A 46 -31.61 -35.01 -3.30
N HIS A 47 -31.10 -36.24 -3.36
CA HIS A 47 -29.64 -36.48 -3.20
C HIS A 47 -28.77 -35.97 -4.35
N ASN A 48 -29.25 -35.74 -5.56
CA ASN A 48 -28.39 -35.37 -6.71
C ASN A 48 -28.41 -33.88 -7.09
N THR A 49 -29.31 -33.06 -6.56
CA THR A 49 -29.36 -31.62 -6.79
C THR A 49 -28.93 -30.80 -5.56
N SER A 50 -28.70 -31.44 -4.44
CA SER A 50 -28.47 -30.84 -3.12
C SER A 50 -27.11 -30.10 -3.01
N GLY A 51 -26.09 -30.54 -3.72
CA GLY A 51 -24.76 -29.94 -3.60
C GLY A 51 -24.67 -28.47 -4.03
N LYS A 52 -25.32 -28.12 -5.15
CA LYS A 52 -25.32 -26.72 -5.66
C LYS A 52 -26.23 -25.82 -4.82
N LEU A 53 -27.38 -26.35 -4.36
CA LEU A 53 -28.32 -25.61 -3.52
C LEU A 53 -27.71 -25.40 -2.11
N PHE A 54 -27.09 -26.43 -1.55
CA PHE A 54 -26.39 -26.38 -0.26
C PHE A 54 -25.23 -25.39 -0.29
N GLY A 55 -24.45 -25.35 -1.39
CA GLY A 55 -23.40 -24.38 -1.61
C GLY A 55 -23.91 -22.92 -1.62
N LYS A 56 -25.07 -22.69 -2.26
CA LYS A 56 -25.71 -21.36 -2.27
C LYS A 56 -26.23 -20.95 -0.90
N ILE A 57 -26.88 -21.85 -0.17
CA ILE A 57 -27.38 -21.61 1.19
C ILE A 57 -26.21 -21.36 2.15
N LYS A 58 -25.14 -22.16 2.06
CA LYS A 58 -23.90 -22.00 2.83
C LYS A 58 -23.30 -20.62 2.61
N LYS A 59 -23.18 -20.20 1.35
CA LYS A 59 -22.66 -18.88 0.97
C LYS A 59 -23.55 -17.74 1.49
N SER A 60 -24.87 -17.90 1.39
CA SER A 60 -25.84 -16.91 1.88
C SER A 60 -25.82 -16.76 3.39
N LEU A 61 -25.78 -17.85 4.14
CA LEU A 61 -25.68 -17.83 5.61
C LEU A 61 -24.32 -17.29 6.09
N GLY A 62 -23.24 -17.63 5.39
CA GLY A 62 -21.91 -17.05 5.62
C GLY A 62 -21.93 -15.53 5.47
N ASN A 63 -22.46 -15.04 4.36
CA ASN A 63 -22.59 -13.60 4.08
C ASN A 63 -23.45 -12.85 5.11
N ILE A 64 -24.55 -13.47 5.62
CA ILE A 64 -25.40 -12.85 6.64
C ILE A 64 -24.64 -12.70 7.96
N LYS A 65 -23.93 -13.74 8.40
CA LYS A 65 -23.15 -13.73 9.64
C LYS A 65 -21.96 -12.78 9.56
N GLU A 66 -21.29 -12.75 8.43
CA GLU A 66 -20.19 -11.82 8.13
C GLU A 66 -20.71 -10.37 8.11
N ASN A 67 -21.80 -10.10 7.44
CA ASN A 67 -22.42 -8.78 7.42
C ASN A 67 -22.85 -8.30 8.82
N GLN A 68 -23.36 -9.20 9.67
CA GLN A 68 -23.68 -8.85 11.05
C GLN A 68 -22.42 -8.57 11.88
N SER A 69 -21.38 -9.39 11.74
CA SER A 69 -20.11 -9.18 12.46
C SER A 69 -19.37 -7.92 12.00
N ASN A 70 -19.53 -7.53 10.73
CA ASN A 70 -18.89 -6.36 10.17
C ASN A 70 -19.62 -5.03 10.46
N LYS A 71 -20.87 -5.06 10.93
CA LYS A 71 -21.65 -3.83 11.21
C LYS A 71 -21.01 -2.93 12.26
N LEU A 72 -20.34 -3.50 13.25
CA LEU A 72 -19.70 -2.79 14.36
C LEU A 72 -18.24 -2.43 14.08
N LEU A 73 -17.67 -2.89 12.99
CA LEU A 73 -16.26 -2.65 12.66
C LEU A 73 -16.07 -1.34 11.91
N THR A 74 -14.96 -0.65 12.19
CA THR A 74 -14.47 0.45 11.38
C THR A 74 -14.03 -0.04 9.99
N ASN A 75 -13.82 0.87 9.06
CA ASN A 75 -13.36 0.48 7.73
C ASN A 75 -11.95 -0.09 7.74
N SER A 76 -11.05 0.43 8.60
CA SER A 76 -9.70 -0.15 8.78
C SER A 76 -9.75 -1.58 9.32
N GLN A 77 -10.61 -1.84 10.32
CA GLN A 77 -10.81 -3.21 10.83
C GLN A 77 -11.38 -4.17 9.79
N LYS A 78 -12.31 -3.70 8.94
CA LYS A 78 -12.81 -4.51 7.81
C LYS A 78 -11.71 -4.82 6.81
N ARG A 79 -10.89 -3.82 6.46
CA ARG A 79 -9.75 -4.01 5.53
C ARG A 79 -8.76 -5.04 6.07
N SER A 80 -8.49 -5.05 7.39
CA SER A 80 -7.56 -6.02 7.97
C SER A 80 -7.99 -7.48 7.80
N ARG A 81 -9.25 -7.73 7.46
CA ARG A 81 -9.81 -9.05 7.16
C ARG A 81 -9.75 -9.43 5.68
N ASP A 82 -9.47 -8.49 4.79
CA ASP A 82 -9.42 -8.74 3.33
C ASP A 82 -8.11 -9.48 2.96
N PRO A 83 -8.17 -10.68 2.38
CA PRO A 83 -6.97 -11.41 1.96
C PRO A 83 -6.20 -10.73 0.82
N TYR A 84 -6.86 -9.86 0.05
CA TYR A 84 -6.23 -9.08 -1.04
C TYR A 84 -5.71 -7.72 -0.60
N PHE A 85 -5.71 -7.44 0.69
CA PHE A 85 -5.30 -6.16 1.25
C PHE A 85 -3.83 -5.79 0.93
N THR A 86 -2.96 -6.77 0.75
CA THR A 86 -1.55 -6.56 0.40
C THR A 86 -1.34 -5.78 -0.90
N LEU A 87 -2.33 -5.77 -1.80
CA LEU A 87 -2.33 -4.97 -3.03
C LEU A 87 -3.09 -3.64 -2.83
N SER A 88 -2.83 -2.93 -1.74
CA SER A 88 -3.53 -1.69 -1.40
C SER A 88 -2.56 -0.54 -1.15
N LEU A 89 -3.08 0.70 -1.23
CA LEU A 89 -2.33 1.93 -0.93
C LEU A 89 -2.75 2.55 0.40
N TYR A 90 -3.21 1.75 1.35
CA TYR A 90 -3.49 2.20 2.71
C TYR A 90 -2.22 2.29 3.54
N ASP A 91 -2.21 3.14 4.59
CA ASP A 91 -1.01 3.37 5.41
C ASP A 91 -0.53 2.10 6.13
N GLU A 92 -1.40 1.12 6.37
CA GLU A 92 -1.00 -0.19 6.90
C GLU A 92 0.06 -0.88 6.01
N MET A 93 0.03 -0.62 4.67
CA MET A 93 0.99 -1.16 3.71
C MET A 93 2.11 -0.18 3.34
N LEU A 94 1.91 1.12 3.56
CA LEU A 94 2.83 2.17 3.10
C LEU A 94 3.67 2.77 4.22
N HIS A 95 3.15 2.79 5.46
CA HIS A 95 3.84 3.37 6.61
C HIS A 95 4.79 2.36 7.23
N ILE A 96 6.01 2.33 6.71
CA ILE A 96 7.06 1.40 7.13
C ILE A 96 7.94 2.01 8.23
N PRO A 97 8.56 1.19 9.09
CA PRO A 97 9.56 1.67 10.03
C PRO A 97 10.78 2.20 9.28
N PHE A 98 11.34 3.30 9.76
CA PHE A 98 12.63 3.81 9.29
C PHE A 98 13.48 4.26 10.45
N PHE A 99 14.64 3.68 10.58
CA PHE A 99 15.62 3.99 11.62
C PHE A 99 17.02 4.07 11.00
N ILE A 100 17.78 5.09 11.38
CA ILE A 100 19.18 5.27 10.96
C ILE A 100 20.03 5.55 12.18
N SER A 101 21.21 4.93 12.27
CA SER A 101 22.16 5.10 13.35
C SER A 101 23.60 4.97 12.85
N GLY A 102 24.54 5.46 13.62
CA GLY A 102 25.98 5.44 13.31
C GLY A 102 26.53 6.82 13.00
N LEU A 103 27.82 6.92 12.64
CA LEU A 103 28.50 8.16 12.29
C LEU A 103 28.32 9.29 13.33
N ASN A 104 28.17 8.94 14.62
CA ASN A 104 27.91 9.91 15.71
C ASN A 104 26.58 10.70 15.53
N LEU A 105 25.62 10.19 14.80
CA LEU A 105 24.30 10.81 14.66
C LEU A 105 23.63 10.96 16.03
N LYS A 106 23.07 12.14 16.29
CA LYS A 106 22.34 12.42 17.53
C LYS A 106 20.96 11.73 17.50
N SER A 107 20.56 11.15 18.63
CA SER A 107 19.21 10.57 18.78
C SER A 107 18.15 11.66 18.61
N LYS A 108 17.19 11.40 17.70
CA LYS A 108 16.12 12.33 17.36
C LYS A 108 14.94 11.57 16.73
N ILE A 109 13.72 12.03 17.01
CA ILE A 109 12.51 11.59 16.32
C ILE A 109 12.13 12.65 15.30
N ILE A 110 11.93 12.23 14.06
CA ILE A 110 11.52 13.09 12.95
C ILE A 110 10.11 12.66 12.54
N SER A 111 9.13 13.57 12.71
CA SER A 111 7.72 13.30 12.39
C SER A 111 7.31 13.69 10.97
N LYS A 112 8.25 14.24 10.18
CA LYS A 112 7.96 14.60 8.79
C LYS A 112 7.79 13.37 7.91
N GLN A 113 6.88 13.49 6.95
CA GLN A 113 6.72 12.52 5.90
C GLN A 113 7.98 12.42 5.04
N ILE A 114 8.50 11.22 4.87
CA ILE A 114 9.65 10.89 4.03
C ILE A 114 9.31 9.75 3.07
N SER A 115 10.10 9.61 2.02
CA SER A 115 9.96 8.53 1.02
C SER A 115 11.18 7.61 1.05
N THR A 116 11.01 6.34 0.71
CA THR A 116 12.09 5.37 0.51
C THR A 116 13.10 5.84 -0.55
N LEU A 117 12.66 6.64 -1.53
CA LEU A 117 13.55 7.25 -2.53
C LEU A 117 14.64 8.15 -1.92
N GLN A 118 14.45 8.61 -0.68
CA GLN A 118 15.40 9.47 0.03
C GLN A 118 16.49 8.68 0.77
N ILE A 119 16.36 7.35 0.90
CA ILE A 119 17.34 6.50 1.60
C ILE A 119 18.68 6.52 0.89
N PHE A 120 18.70 6.19 -0.40
CA PHE A 120 19.91 6.15 -1.22
C PHE A 120 20.69 7.50 -1.19
N PRO A 121 20.09 8.66 -1.53
CA PRO A 121 20.79 9.94 -1.46
C PRO A 121 21.25 10.31 -0.05
N THR A 122 20.56 9.85 0.99
CA THR A 122 20.98 10.08 2.37
C THR A 122 22.24 9.30 2.71
N ILE A 123 22.32 8.04 2.31
CA ILE A 123 23.54 7.24 2.47
C ILE A 123 24.72 7.92 1.77
N PHE A 124 24.56 8.30 0.51
CA PHE A 124 25.61 8.94 -0.27
C PHE A 124 26.06 10.28 0.33
N SER A 125 25.10 11.07 0.83
CA SER A 125 25.44 12.34 1.51
C SER A 125 26.19 12.11 2.83
N LEU A 126 25.82 11.10 3.62
CA LEU A 126 26.47 10.78 4.88
C LEU A 126 27.86 10.16 4.70
N THR A 127 28.13 9.53 3.57
CA THR A 127 29.42 8.93 3.21
C THR A 127 30.26 9.83 2.30
N GLU A 128 29.80 11.05 2.02
CA GLU A 128 30.49 12.03 1.15
C GLU A 128 30.69 11.53 -0.29
N ILE A 129 29.88 10.57 -0.74
CA ILE A 129 29.91 10.05 -2.11
C ILE A 129 29.01 10.94 -2.99
N SER A 130 29.55 11.38 -4.12
CA SER A 130 28.79 12.17 -5.10
C SER A 130 27.70 11.35 -5.75
N TYR A 131 26.50 11.92 -5.93
CA TYR A 131 25.40 11.32 -6.66
C TYR A 131 24.64 12.35 -7.49
N ARG A 132 23.91 11.90 -8.51
CA ARG A 132 23.06 12.78 -9.33
C ARG A 132 21.82 13.16 -8.55
N LYS A 133 21.70 14.42 -8.18
CA LYS A 133 20.50 14.96 -7.52
C LYS A 133 19.36 15.10 -8.53
N THR A 134 18.16 14.76 -8.11
CA THR A 134 16.92 14.97 -8.86
C THR A 134 15.89 15.63 -7.97
N LYS A 135 14.79 16.11 -8.55
CA LYS A 135 13.66 16.68 -7.80
C LYS A 135 13.06 15.70 -6.76
N TYR A 136 13.21 14.39 -6.98
CA TYR A 136 12.56 13.36 -6.19
C TYR A 136 13.48 12.62 -5.21
N ASN A 137 14.81 12.76 -5.32
CA ASN A 137 15.78 12.03 -4.52
C ASN A 137 16.62 12.95 -3.62
N GLU A 138 15.98 13.79 -2.85
CA GLU A 138 16.63 14.69 -1.90
C GLU A 138 17.09 13.94 -0.63
N SER A 139 18.32 14.21 -0.18
CA SER A 139 18.87 13.60 1.05
C SER A 139 18.15 14.10 2.31
N LEU A 140 18.03 13.24 3.31
CA LEU A 140 17.46 13.56 4.63
C LEU A 140 18.48 14.22 5.58
N VAL A 141 19.70 14.49 5.15
CA VAL A 141 20.77 15.04 6.01
C VAL A 141 20.35 16.36 6.65
N GLU A 142 19.63 17.22 5.94
CA GLU A 142 19.11 18.47 6.51
C GLU A 142 18.17 18.20 7.69
N LEU A 143 17.22 17.27 7.54
CA LEU A 143 16.33 16.87 8.65
C LEU A 143 17.11 16.24 9.81
N ILE A 144 18.12 15.43 9.51
CA ILE A 144 18.98 14.80 10.51
C ILE A 144 19.72 15.88 11.30
N ASN A 145 20.23 16.92 10.64
CA ASN A 145 20.93 18.04 11.26
C ASN A 145 20.00 19.02 12.01
N GLY A 146 18.69 18.87 11.87
CA GLY A 146 17.72 19.72 12.58
C GLY A 146 17.17 20.88 11.76
N ASN A 147 17.54 20.96 10.49
CA ASN A 147 17.00 21.92 9.55
C ASN A 147 15.62 21.47 9.06
N ASP A 148 14.84 22.42 8.56
CA ASP A 148 13.53 22.12 7.97
C ASP A 148 13.68 21.75 6.49
N MET A 149 12.84 20.83 6.04
CA MET A 149 12.73 20.46 4.63
C MET A 149 11.28 20.64 4.16
N ILE A 150 11.11 21.08 2.93
CA ILE A 150 9.78 21.15 2.31
C ILE A 150 9.25 19.72 2.13
N GLU A 151 8.09 19.45 2.70
CA GLU A 151 7.39 18.19 2.45
C GLU A 151 6.89 18.15 1.00
N LYS A 152 7.19 17.04 0.34
CA LYS A 152 6.78 16.81 -1.05
C LYS A 152 5.71 15.75 -1.11
N GLU A 153 4.91 15.81 -2.16
CA GLU A 153 3.97 14.74 -2.49
C GLU A 153 4.74 13.45 -2.79
N ILE A 154 4.30 12.34 -2.21
CA ILE A 154 4.87 11.02 -2.46
C ILE A 154 3.97 10.30 -3.45
N PHE A 155 4.56 9.88 -4.57
CA PHE A 155 3.89 9.02 -5.55
C PHE A 155 3.76 7.60 -4.99
N LEU A 156 2.59 7.00 -5.20
CA LEU A 156 2.22 5.67 -4.73
C LEU A 156 1.79 4.80 -5.90
N HIS A 157 2.25 3.54 -5.91
CA HIS A 157 1.88 2.57 -6.93
C HIS A 157 1.84 1.15 -6.32
N THR A 158 0.79 0.36 -6.60
CA THR A 158 0.66 -0.99 -6.04
C THR A 158 1.46 -2.03 -6.81
N ILE A 159 1.35 -2.01 -8.14
CA ILE A 159 1.89 -3.06 -9.01
C ILE A 159 2.61 -2.38 -10.18
N PRO A 160 3.93 -2.18 -10.09
CA PRO A 160 4.70 -1.56 -11.19
C PRO A 160 5.03 -2.57 -12.30
N TYR A 161 4.14 -3.54 -12.58
CA TYR A 161 4.33 -4.54 -13.63
C TYR A 161 3.70 -4.09 -14.95
N GLU A 162 4.21 -4.62 -16.06
CA GLU A 162 3.78 -4.26 -17.43
C GLU A 162 2.34 -4.68 -17.74
N GLU A 163 1.81 -5.71 -17.08
CA GLU A 163 0.46 -6.20 -17.34
C GLU A 163 -0.61 -5.41 -16.58
N LYS A 164 -1.64 -4.96 -17.31
CA LYS A 164 -2.79 -4.25 -16.75
C LYS A 164 -3.57 -5.13 -15.78
N SER A 165 -3.54 -4.80 -14.49
CA SER A 165 -4.34 -5.46 -13.47
C SER A 165 -5.52 -4.59 -13.02
N PRO A 166 -6.73 -5.17 -12.84
CA PRO A 166 -7.84 -4.45 -12.22
C PRO A 166 -7.56 -3.98 -10.79
N LEU A 167 -6.57 -4.60 -10.13
CA LEU A 167 -6.15 -4.26 -8.76
C LEU A 167 -5.08 -3.18 -8.73
N ASP A 168 -4.51 -2.85 -9.89
CA ASP A 168 -3.46 -1.84 -9.97
C ASP A 168 -4.00 -0.44 -9.65
N ARG A 169 -3.30 0.26 -8.76
CA ARG A 169 -3.68 1.57 -8.24
C ARG A 169 -2.49 2.50 -8.19
N ILE A 170 -2.74 3.76 -8.51
CA ILE A 170 -1.77 4.83 -8.34
C ILE A 170 -2.37 5.93 -7.46
N GLY A 171 -1.53 6.70 -6.84
CA GLY A 171 -1.97 7.79 -5.97
C GLY A 171 -0.87 8.71 -5.51
N LEU A 172 -1.26 9.62 -4.63
CA LEU A 172 -0.38 10.58 -3.98
C LEU A 172 -0.67 10.64 -2.48
N ARG A 173 0.39 10.78 -1.70
CA ARG A 173 0.33 11.09 -0.29
C ARG A 173 0.99 12.43 -0.02
N THR A 174 0.28 13.32 0.64
CA THR A 174 0.77 14.57 1.22
C THR A 174 0.74 14.48 2.75
N ASN A 175 1.19 15.50 3.46
CA ASN A 175 1.05 15.59 4.92
C ASN A 175 -0.41 15.70 5.41
N LYS A 176 -1.36 16.04 4.54
CA LYS A 176 -2.76 16.22 4.89
C LYS A 176 -3.68 15.23 4.22
N PHE A 177 -3.49 14.98 2.92
CA PHE A 177 -4.37 14.14 2.13
C PHE A 177 -3.65 12.94 1.55
N LYS A 178 -4.36 11.83 1.45
CA LYS A 178 -3.99 10.71 0.61
C LYS A 178 -5.07 10.45 -0.42
N TYR A 179 -4.65 10.42 -1.68
CA TYR A 179 -5.48 10.17 -2.84
C TYR A 179 -4.98 8.95 -3.59
N PHE A 180 -5.87 8.06 -4.00
CA PHE A 180 -5.54 7.00 -4.93
C PHE A 180 -6.76 6.52 -5.72
N ARG A 181 -6.48 5.92 -6.88
CA ARG A 181 -7.49 5.38 -7.78
C ARG A 181 -6.93 4.24 -8.62
N ASN A 182 -7.78 3.58 -9.42
CA ASN A 182 -7.29 2.60 -10.39
C ASN A 182 -6.33 3.27 -11.39
N SER A 183 -5.21 2.62 -11.74
CA SER A 183 -4.16 3.20 -12.57
C SER A 183 -4.62 3.48 -14.00
N TYR A 184 -5.50 2.64 -14.56
CA TYR A 184 -5.99 2.73 -15.94
C TYR A 184 -7.33 3.45 -16.11
N ASN A 185 -8.02 3.76 -15.00
CA ASN A 185 -9.31 4.44 -15.04
C ASN A 185 -9.48 5.38 -13.85
N ALA A 186 -9.29 6.69 -14.11
CA ALA A 186 -9.34 7.73 -13.10
C ALA A 186 -10.71 7.86 -12.39
N LYS A 187 -11.78 7.29 -12.96
CA LYS A 187 -13.13 7.31 -12.37
C LYS A 187 -13.44 6.07 -11.52
N LYS A 188 -12.54 5.07 -11.48
CA LYS A 188 -12.75 3.81 -10.78
C LYS A 188 -11.92 3.73 -9.51
N ASN A 189 -12.54 3.25 -8.43
CA ASN A 189 -11.90 3.05 -7.12
C ASN A 189 -11.24 4.33 -6.60
N VAL A 190 -11.95 5.44 -6.69
CA VAL A 190 -11.47 6.75 -6.26
C VAL A 190 -11.58 6.88 -4.75
N HIS A 191 -10.44 7.13 -4.11
CA HIS A 191 -10.30 7.28 -2.67
C HIS A 191 -9.58 8.59 -2.35
N LEU A 192 -10.11 9.32 -1.38
CA LEU A 192 -9.47 10.50 -0.80
C LEU A 192 -9.68 10.48 0.71
N TYR A 193 -8.61 10.61 1.46
CA TYR A 193 -8.62 10.63 2.93
C TYR A 193 -7.91 11.86 3.46
N ASP A 194 -8.48 12.51 4.48
CA ASP A 194 -7.80 13.52 5.30
C ASP A 194 -6.99 12.79 6.37
N ILE A 195 -5.79 12.33 6.03
CA ILE A 195 -4.95 11.50 6.91
C ILE A 195 -4.47 12.24 8.18
N LYS A 196 -4.57 13.55 8.21
CA LYS A 196 -4.28 14.34 9.40
C LYS A 196 -5.37 14.18 10.46
N ASN A 197 -6.65 14.12 10.06
CA ASN A 197 -7.80 14.00 10.95
C ASN A 197 -8.38 12.59 10.99
N ASP A 198 -8.08 11.76 9.99
CA ASP A 198 -8.50 10.36 9.87
C ASP A 198 -7.29 9.48 9.51
N PRO A 199 -6.33 9.29 10.44
CA PRO A 199 -5.09 8.54 10.19
C PRO A 199 -5.34 7.05 9.89
N ASN A 200 -6.51 6.53 10.25
CA ASN A 200 -6.92 5.16 9.94
C ASN A 200 -7.71 5.02 8.63
N GLU A 201 -7.84 6.09 7.86
CA GLU A 201 -8.49 6.07 6.53
C GLU A 201 -9.86 5.40 6.52
N ASN A 202 -10.68 5.74 7.52
CA ASN A 202 -12.03 5.19 7.68
C ASN A 202 -13.07 5.90 6.82
N ASN A 203 -12.84 7.19 6.49
CA ASN A 203 -13.82 8.05 5.84
C ASN A 203 -13.33 8.50 4.46
N ASN A 204 -13.80 7.84 3.41
CA ASN A 204 -13.52 8.29 2.04
C ASN A 204 -14.32 9.55 1.71
N ILE A 205 -13.63 10.70 1.62
CA ILE A 205 -14.22 12.02 1.37
C ILE A 205 -14.18 12.43 -0.11
N ALA A 206 -13.85 11.54 -1.02
CA ALA A 206 -13.67 11.82 -2.45
C ALA A 206 -14.88 12.52 -3.08
N LYS A 207 -16.10 12.04 -2.78
CA LYS A 207 -17.34 12.59 -3.38
C LYS A 207 -17.57 14.07 -3.07
N ASN A 208 -17.11 14.53 -1.91
CA ASN A 208 -17.36 15.87 -1.41
C ASN A 208 -16.20 16.85 -1.65
N ASN A 209 -15.08 16.37 -2.25
CA ASN A 209 -13.87 17.16 -2.43
C ASN A 209 -13.32 17.08 -3.87
N PRO A 210 -14.11 17.39 -4.91
CA PRO A 210 -13.67 17.26 -6.30
C PRO A 210 -12.49 18.18 -6.65
N SER A 211 -12.39 19.37 -6.05
CA SER A 211 -11.27 20.29 -6.27
C SER A 211 -9.94 19.76 -5.75
N VAL A 212 -9.94 19.04 -4.61
CA VAL A 212 -8.74 18.39 -4.08
C VAL A 212 -8.30 17.26 -5.02
N ILE A 213 -9.26 16.45 -5.49
CA ILE A 213 -8.98 15.37 -6.45
C ILE A 213 -8.37 15.94 -7.73
N GLN A 214 -8.95 17.01 -8.28
CA GLN A 214 -8.42 17.65 -9.48
C GLN A 214 -6.97 18.10 -9.30
N LYS A 215 -6.64 18.70 -8.17
CA LYS A 215 -5.24 19.09 -7.85
C LYS A 215 -4.33 17.88 -7.79
N MET A 216 -4.76 16.79 -7.13
CA MET A 216 -3.98 15.54 -7.05
C MET A 216 -3.76 14.90 -8.41
N GLU A 217 -4.78 14.89 -9.28
CA GLU A 217 -4.64 14.36 -10.65
C GLU A 217 -3.62 15.16 -11.47
N LEU A 218 -3.65 16.49 -11.41
CA LEU A 218 -2.65 17.31 -12.10
C LEU A 218 -1.22 16.98 -11.65
N THR A 219 -1.00 16.80 -10.36
CA THR A 219 0.30 16.40 -9.84
C THR A 219 0.69 14.98 -10.28
N LEU A 220 -0.26 14.04 -10.30
CA LEU A 220 -0.03 12.68 -10.80
C LEU A 220 0.38 12.69 -12.28
N GLU A 221 -0.32 13.44 -13.11
CA GLU A 221 0.00 13.59 -14.52
C GLU A 221 1.39 14.17 -14.72
N GLU A 222 1.76 15.21 -13.96
CA GLU A 222 3.10 15.79 -14.00
C GLU A 222 4.19 14.76 -13.67
N ILE A 223 3.99 13.96 -12.62
CA ILE A 223 4.95 12.94 -12.21
C ILE A 223 5.09 11.87 -13.30
N GLN A 224 3.97 11.36 -13.85
CA GLN A 224 3.98 10.34 -14.89
C GLN A 224 4.65 10.83 -16.17
N GLN A 225 4.38 12.06 -16.62
CA GLN A 225 5.03 12.64 -17.79
C GLN A 225 6.54 12.82 -17.61
N ASN A 226 6.98 13.19 -16.40
CA ASN A 226 8.39 13.33 -16.10
C ASN A 226 9.10 11.97 -16.04
N SER A 227 8.43 10.90 -15.58
CA SER A 227 8.97 9.54 -15.61
C SER A 227 9.16 9.05 -17.04
N SER A 228 8.16 9.19 -17.89
CA SER A 228 8.24 8.78 -19.31
C SER A 228 9.39 9.48 -20.05
N LYS A 229 9.59 10.78 -19.81
CA LYS A 229 10.70 11.52 -20.39
C LYS A 229 12.07 11.04 -19.90
N LEU A 230 12.17 10.58 -18.67
CA LEU A 230 13.41 10.01 -18.12
C LEU A 230 13.71 8.63 -18.73
N GLU A 231 12.70 7.81 -18.94
CA GLU A 231 12.83 6.51 -19.60
C GLU A 231 13.32 6.67 -21.06
N GLU A 232 12.77 7.63 -21.80
CA GLU A 232 13.22 7.94 -23.16
C GLU A 232 14.68 8.44 -23.24
N GLN A 233 15.22 8.96 -22.13
CA GLN A 233 16.61 9.48 -22.07
C GLN A 233 17.65 8.42 -21.67
N LEU A 234 17.22 7.25 -21.19
CA LEU A 234 18.15 6.15 -20.96
C LEU A 234 18.64 5.64 -22.31
N SER A 235 19.97 5.63 -22.51
CA SER A 235 20.54 5.04 -23.71
C SER A 235 20.32 3.52 -23.70
N GLU A 236 20.14 2.90 -24.87
CA GLU A 236 20.06 1.43 -25.01
C GLU A 236 21.21 0.70 -24.29
N LYS A 237 22.37 1.36 -24.21
CA LYS A 237 23.55 0.83 -23.52
C LYS A 237 23.36 0.82 -21.99
N GLU A 238 22.73 1.86 -21.42
CA GLU A 238 22.43 1.94 -19.99
C GLU A 238 21.36 0.94 -19.60
N GLU A 239 20.31 0.80 -20.40
CA GLU A 239 19.27 -0.22 -20.21
C GLU A 239 19.86 -1.64 -20.21
N LYS A 240 20.78 -1.92 -21.15
CA LYS A 240 21.45 -3.21 -21.23
C LYS A 240 22.30 -3.50 -19.98
N ILE A 241 23.08 -2.51 -19.51
CA ILE A 241 23.90 -2.63 -18.30
C ILE A 241 22.99 -2.88 -17.07
N ILE A 242 21.92 -2.10 -16.92
CA ILE A 242 20.98 -2.26 -15.80
C ILE A 242 20.33 -3.64 -15.85
N SER A 243 19.85 -4.08 -17.01
CA SER A 243 19.24 -5.40 -17.20
C SER A 243 20.20 -6.54 -16.85
N GLU A 244 21.49 -6.46 -17.29
CA GLU A 244 22.50 -7.45 -16.95
C GLU A 244 22.79 -7.52 -15.45
N GLU A 245 22.84 -6.37 -14.76
CA GLU A 245 23.05 -6.34 -13.32
C GLU A 245 21.82 -6.87 -12.54
N LEU A 246 20.61 -6.54 -12.95
CA LEU A 246 19.39 -7.08 -12.36
C LEU A 246 19.30 -8.59 -12.52
N LYS A 247 19.68 -9.14 -13.70
CA LYS A 247 19.79 -10.59 -13.91
C LYS A 247 20.79 -11.25 -12.98
N LYS A 248 21.99 -10.65 -12.79
CA LYS A 248 23.00 -11.19 -11.85
C LYS A 248 22.49 -11.22 -10.42
N MET A 249 21.63 -10.28 -10.04
CA MET A 249 21.00 -10.20 -8.71
C MET A 249 19.77 -11.09 -8.55
N GLY A 250 19.30 -11.75 -9.62
CA GLY A 250 18.16 -12.67 -9.59
C GLY A 250 16.79 -12.01 -9.65
N TYR A 251 16.71 -10.74 -10.12
CA TYR A 251 15.44 -9.99 -10.27
C TYR A 251 14.78 -10.14 -11.65
N MET A 252 15.44 -10.81 -12.59
CA MET A 252 14.91 -11.06 -13.95
C MET A 252 15.33 -12.45 -14.45
#